data_2b1644a418366780ddbbaed575f9809e
#
_entry.id   2b1644a418366780ddbbaed575f9809e
#
_cell.length_a   1.000
_cell.length_b   1.000
_cell.length_c   1.000
_cell.angle_alpha   90.00
_cell.angle_beta   90.00
_cell.angle_gamma   90.00
#
_symmetry.space_group_name_H-M   'P 1'
#
loop_
_entity.id
_entity.type
_entity.pdbx_description
1 polymer ?
#
loop_
_entity_poly.entity_id
_entity_poly.type
_entity_poly.pdbx_seq_one_letter_code
_entity_poly.pdbx_strand_id
1 'polypeptide(L)'
;MGYREDDKYIIYPLYFDSSISRKSGRRVPIKLSVEKPSISNIFIAAKNLGFQSILEKDCSHPKRSWKNEGRIIIDKEDSKQSMILQIAKSL
;
A
#
# COMPACT_ATOMS: atom_id res chain seq x y z
N MET A 1 -11.18 -2.10 16.34
CA MET A 1 -10.71 -1.35 16.08
C MET A 1 -9.52 -1.13 16.63
N GLY A 2 -8.80 -0.86 16.93
CA GLY A 2 -7.62 -0.84 17.58
C GLY A 2 -6.44 -0.17 16.92
N TYR A 3 -6.60 0.40 15.76
CA TYR A 3 -5.47 1.04 15.14
C TYR A 3 -5.44 2.50 15.50
N ARG A 4 -4.24 3.00 15.77
CA ARG A 4 -4.05 4.41 15.92
C ARG A 4 -3.31 4.88 14.71
N GLU A 5 -3.82 5.85 14.02
CA GLU A 5 -3.19 6.34 12.79
C GLU A 5 -1.82 6.95 13.06
N ASP A 6 -1.57 7.44 14.28
CA ASP A 6 -0.28 7.98 14.63
C ASP A 6 0.79 6.89 14.85
N ASP A 7 0.36 5.61 15.03
CA ASP A 7 1.29 4.50 15.22
C ASP A 7 1.42 3.61 13.99
N LYS A 8 0.56 3.76 13.02
CA LYS A 8 0.49 2.85 11.87
C LYS A 8 0.31 3.63 10.58
N TYR A 9 0.74 3.02 9.49
CA TYR A 9 0.43 3.53 8.16
C TYR A 9 -0.54 2.56 7.50
N ILE A 10 -1.43 3.12 6.68
CA ILE A 10 -2.36 2.32 5.88
C ILE A 10 -1.90 2.41 4.43
N ILE A 11 -1.67 1.25 3.82
CA ILE A 11 -1.15 1.15 2.46
C ILE A 11 -2.19 0.50 1.57
N TYR A 12 -2.54 1.15 0.48
CA TYR A 12 -3.53 0.67 -0.48
C TYR A 12 -2.87 0.27 -1.79
N PRO A 13 -3.45 -0.71 -2.51
CA PRO A 13 -2.88 -1.11 -3.82
C PRO A 13 -2.76 0.03 -4.81
N LEU A 14 -3.69 0.98 -4.80
CA LEU A 14 -3.66 2.05 -5.79
C LEU A 14 -2.41 2.92 -5.70
N TYR A 15 -1.72 2.90 -4.57
CA TYR A 15 -0.47 3.65 -4.43
C TYR A 15 0.59 3.16 -5.43
N PHE A 16 0.50 1.91 -5.88
CA PHE A 16 1.49 1.28 -6.76
C PHE A 16 0.97 1.06 -8.19
N ASP A 17 -0.23 1.52 -8.50
CA ASP A 17 -0.92 1.17 -9.74
C ASP A 17 -0.45 2.04 -10.89
N SER A 18 0.13 1.44 -11.92
CA SER A 18 0.65 2.16 -13.08
C SER A 18 -0.45 2.80 -13.94
N SER A 19 -1.69 2.32 -13.81
CA SER A 19 -2.78 2.87 -14.59
C SER A 19 -3.38 4.13 -13.97
N ILE A 20 -2.87 4.55 -12.80
CA ILE A 20 -3.40 5.69 -12.07
C ILE A 20 -2.34 6.78 -12.02
N SER A 21 -2.75 8.04 -12.24
CA SER A 21 -1.84 9.16 -12.12
C SER A 21 -1.56 9.48 -10.65
N ARG A 22 -0.54 10.28 -10.39
CA ARG A 22 -0.26 10.73 -9.03
C ARG A 22 -1.43 11.52 -8.45
N LYS A 23 -2.11 12.28 -9.29
CA LYS A 23 -3.27 13.05 -8.87
C LYS A 23 -4.40 12.15 -8.41
N SER A 24 -4.50 10.96 -8.98
CA SER A 24 -5.55 10.01 -8.64
C SER A 24 -5.17 9.05 -7.52
N GLY A 25 -3.95 9.14 -7.01
CA GLY A 25 -3.57 8.36 -5.84
C GLY A 25 -2.26 7.61 -5.90
N ARG A 26 -1.63 7.51 -7.08
CA ARG A 26 -0.35 6.78 -7.16
C ARG A 26 0.71 7.51 -6.34
N ARG A 27 1.49 6.74 -5.60
CA ARG A 27 2.50 7.29 -4.71
C ARG A 27 3.92 6.91 -5.09
N VAL A 28 4.11 6.21 -6.21
CA VAL A 28 5.44 5.81 -6.65
C VAL A 28 5.68 6.32 -8.07
N PRO A 29 6.95 6.48 -8.48
CA PRO A 29 7.24 6.83 -9.88
C PRO A 29 6.72 5.73 -10.80
N ILE A 30 6.43 6.12 -12.06
CA ILE A 30 5.85 5.17 -13.00
C ILE A 30 6.75 3.94 -13.20
N LYS A 31 8.05 4.11 -13.16
CA LYS A 31 8.97 2.99 -13.35
C LYS A 31 9.00 2.01 -12.18
N LEU A 32 8.49 2.40 -11.02
CA LEU A 32 8.38 1.51 -9.87
C LEU A 32 6.95 1.02 -9.68
N SER A 33 6.01 1.49 -10.50
CA SER A 33 4.61 1.08 -10.39
C SER A 33 4.41 -0.24 -11.11
N VAL A 34 3.28 -0.89 -10.82
CA VAL A 34 2.97 -2.18 -11.41
C VAL A 34 1.55 -2.16 -11.97
N GLU A 35 1.28 -3.06 -12.93
CA GLU A 35 -0.06 -3.20 -13.44
C GLU A 35 -0.85 -4.09 -12.51
N LYS A 36 -2.05 -3.71 -12.20
CA LYS A 36 -2.98 -4.50 -11.38
C LYS A 36 -2.34 -4.99 -10.08
N PRO A 37 -1.88 -4.05 -9.24
CA PRO A 37 -1.25 -4.47 -7.99
C PRO A 37 -2.24 -5.25 -7.12
N SER A 38 -1.74 -6.30 -6.47
CA SER A 38 -2.54 -7.14 -5.61
C SER A 38 -2.17 -6.86 -4.16
N ILE A 39 -3.17 -6.75 -3.28
CA ILE A 39 -2.89 -6.52 -1.86
C ILE A 39 -2.12 -7.70 -1.27
N SER A 40 -2.35 -8.90 -1.75
CA SER A 40 -1.62 -10.08 -1.28
C SER A 40 -0.14 -9.96 -1.60
N ASN A 41 0.21 -9.52 -2.81
CA ASN A 41 1.61 -9.33 -3.18
C ASN A 41 2.26 -8.21 -2.37
N ILE A 42 1.51 -7.14 -2.12
CA ILE A 42 1.99 -6.03 -1.31
C ILE A 42 2.25 -6.51 0.14
N PHE A 43 1.34 -7.31 0.68
CA PHE A 43 1.48 -7.87 2.01
C PHE A 43 2.74 -8.75 2.11
N ILE A 44 2.95 -9.62 1.13
CA ILE A 44 4.13 -10.47 1.10
C ILE A 44 5.40 -9.64 1.02
N ALA A 45 5.42 -8.61 0.16
CA ALA A 45 6.59 -7.74 0.02
C ALA A 45 6.90 -7.02 1.34
N ALA A 46 5.87 -6.53 2.03
CA ALA A 46 6.06 -5.88 3.31
C ALA A 46 6.63 -6.84 4.35
N LYS A 47 6.14 -8.07 4.39
CA LYS A 47 6.65 -9.08 5.32
C LYS A 47 8.09 -9.45 5.00
N ASN A 48 8.43 -9.56 3.73
CA ASN A 48 9.80 -9.87 3.33
C ASN A 48 10.78 -8.77 3.72
N LEU A 49 10.31 -7.54 3.81
CA LEU A 49 11.12 -6.43 4.26
C LEU A 49 11.21 -6.35 5.79
N GLY A 50 10.50 -7.21 6.49
CA GLY A 50 10.51 -7.21 7.95
C GLY A 50 9.50 -6.29 8.60
N PHE A 51 8.59 -5.72 7.83
CA PHE A 51 7.57 -4.84 8.38
C PHE A 51 6.45 -5.66 9.01
N GLN A 52 6.05 -5.28 10.22
CA GLN A 52 4.89 -5.88 10.85
C GLN A 52 3.65 -5.36 10.12
N SER A 53 2.86 -6.24 9.57
CA SER A 53 1.72 -5.83 8.75
C SER A 53 0.49 -6.70 9.02
N ILE A 54 -0.68 -6.10 8.81
CA ILE A 54 -1.97 -6.77 8.96
C ILE A 54 -2.72 -6.57 7.64
N LEU A 55 -3.25 -7.65 7.11
CA LEU A 55 -3.98 -7.61 5.84
C LEU A 55 -5.47 -7.46 6.10
N GLU A 56 -6.11 -6.48 5.48
CA GLU A 56 -7.56 -6.30 5.52
C GLU A 56 -8.08 -6.36 4.09
N LYS A 57 -8.86 -7.37 3.78
CA LYS A 57 -9.28 -7.60 2.39
C LYS A 57 -10.53 -6.84 1.97
N ASP A 58 -11.44 -6.55 2.88
CA ASP A 58 -12.73 -5.95 2.51
C ASP A 58 -12.72 -4.44 2.73
N CYS A 59 -11.75 -3.77 2.13
CA CYS A 59 -11.60 -2.33 2.27
C CYS A 59 -11.34 -1.69 0.92
N SER A 60 -11.74 -0.45 0.75
CA SER A 60 -11.44 0.30 -0.46
C SER A 60 -10.89 1.67 -0.09
N HIS A 61 -10.04 2.20 -0.97
CA HIS A 61 -9.55 3.56 -0.81
C HIS A 61 -10.69 4.53 -1.14
N PRO A 62 -10.81 5.66 -0.45
CA PRO A 62 -11.87 6.63 -0.74
C PRO A 62 -11.94 7.07 -2.19
N LYS A 63 -10.81 7.14 -2.88
CA LYS A 63 -10.78 7.52 -4.30
C LYS A 63 -11.18 6.40 -5.24
N ARG A 64 -11.30 5.17 -4.75
CA ARG A 64 -11.76 4.02 -5.51
C ARG A 64 -12.72 3.20 -4.67
N SER A 65 -13.72 3.85 -4.12
CA SER A 65 -14.65 3.22 -3.20
C SER A 65 -15.45 2.09 -3.85
N TRP A 66 -15.50 2.05 -5.19
CA TRP A 66 -16.19 0.98 -5.90
C TRP A 66 -15.37 -0.30 -6.02
N LYS A 67 -14.10 -0.28 -5.61
CA LYS A 67 -13.24 -1.46 -5.68
C LYS A 67 -12.78 -1.86 -4.30
N ASN A 68 -13.14 -3.06 -3.87
CA ASN A 68 -12.66 -3.59 -2.61
C ASN A 68 -11.33 -4.30 -2.85
N GLU A 69 -10.29 -3.53 -3.02
CA GLU A 69 -8.96 -4.08 -3.30
C GLU A 69 -8.20 -4.50 -2.05
N GLY A 70 -8.70 -4.10 -0.88
CA GLY A 70 -8.03 -4.38 0.36
C GLY A 70 -6.97 -3.35 0.71
N ARG A 71 -6.37 -3.52 1.87
CA ARG A 71 -5.29 -2.64 2.33
C ARG A 71 -4.43 -3.41 3.33
N ILE A 72 -3.24 -2.91 3.59
CA ILE A 72 -2.45 -3.41 4.71
C ILE A 72 -2.20 -2.27 5.68
N ILE A 73 -2.05 -2.65 6.95
CA ILE A 73 -1.74 -1.71 8.02
C ILE A 73 -0.38 -2.13 8.54
N ILE A 74 0.59 -1.22 8.49
CA ILE A 74 1.97 -1.54 8.87
C ILE A 74 2.45 -0.60 9.97
N ASP A 75 3.37 -1.10 10.79
CA ASP A 75 3.99 -0.28 11.82
C ASP A 75 4.88 0.76 11.19
N LYS A 76 4.95 1.93 11.81
CA LYS A 76 5.82 3.00 11.33
C LYS A 76 7.26 2.66 11.65
N GLU A 77 8.05 2.40 10.63
CA GLU A 77 9.48 2.13 10.77
C GLU A 77 10.30 3.22 10.10
N ASP A 78 9.70 4.00 9.22
CA ASP A 78 10.35 5.07 8.50
C ASP A 78 9.25 5.98 8.03
N SER A 79 9.54 6.97 7.19
CA SER A 79 8.48 7.80 6.61
C SER A 79 7.59 6.95 5.72
N LYS A 80 6.33 7.33 5.59
CA LYS A 80 5.38 6.58 4.79
C LYS A 80 5.86 6.44 3.34
N GLN A 81 6.37 7.53 2.77
CA GLN A 81 6.85 7.51 1.38
C GLN A 81 8.03 6.56 1.23
N SER A 82 8.96 6.57 2.19
CA SER A 82 10.12 5.67 2.14
C SER A 82 9.67 4.21 2.19
N MET A 83 8.73 3.88 3.06
CA MET A 83 8.24 2.51 3.19
C MET A 83 7.51 2.07 1.93
N ILE A 84 6.71 2.97 1.34
CA ILE A 84 6.01 2.69 0.07
C ILE A 84 7.02 2.38 -1.03
N LEU A 85 8.09 3.19 -1.13
CA LEU A 85 9.12 2.96 -2.15
C LEU A 85 9.84 1.63 -1.95
N GLN A 86 10.14 1.27 -0.72
CA GLN A 86 10.78 -0.01 -0.42
C GLN A 86 9.89 -1.18 -0.83
N ILE A 87 8.61 -1.10 -0.55
CA ILE A 87 7.66 -2.13 -0.94
C ILE A 87 7.59 -2.21 -2.47
N ALA A 88 7.52 -1.07 -3.14
CA ALA A 88 7.45 -1.04 -4.61
C ALA A 88 8.65 -1.73 -5.25
N LYS A 89 9.83 -1.53 -4.68
CA LYS A 89 11.05 -2.17 -5.20
C LYS A 89 11.06 -3.68 -4.99
N SER A 90 10.24 -4.18 -4.09
CA SER A 90 10.13 -5.61 -3.80
C SER A 90 8.99 -6.29 -4.55
N LEU A 91 8.18 -5.55 -5.26
CA LEU A 91 7.06 -6.13 -6.02
C LEU A 91 7.50 -6.77 -7.33
#